data_01fdc898df0c3da6f639b8e5455f0f3b
#
_entry.id   01fdc898df0c3da6f639b8e5455f0f3b
#
_cell.length_a   1.000
_cell.length_b   1.000
_cell.length_c   1.000
_cell.angle_alpha   90.00
_cell.angle_beta   90.00
_cell.angle_gamma   90.00
#
_symmetry.space_group_name_H-M   'P 1'
#
loop_
_entity.id
_entity.type
_entity.pdbx_description
1 polymer ?
#
loop_
_entity_poly.entity_id
_entity_poly.type
_entity_poly.pdbx_seq_one_letter_code
_entity_poly.pdbx_strand_id
1 'polypeptide(L)'
;MNTLFDKIWDAHVVQHVPDGPDQLYIDRLYAHEVTSPQAFDGLRARGLKCFRPDHIFCMPDHNTPTHDQDKPIADPVSRKQVDALTANAREFGLSYWGMMHPNNGIIHVVGPEQGLSLPGMTIVCGDSHTSTHGAMGAIAFGIGTSEVEMVMASQCILQAKPRSMRITVDGRLGKGVTAKDLALYIMSKITTSGATGYFVEYAGEAVRSLSMEGRLTLCNLSIEMGARGGFVAPDETTFEYVKGRPYAPKGTAWEQAVAHWKTLRSDDDAVFDKEVTFNAADIQPMITYGTNPGMGIGISENIPAPASASDEKALRYMQFSAGEPMTGKKVDYVFLGACTNGRIEDFRAFASIAKGRHKSPEVTAWLVPGSWPVYEQIKAEGIDAILAAAGFEIRQPGCSACLAMNDDKVPAGKLCVSTSNRNFEGRQGPGARTCLASPLMAAAAAVTGVITDPRTLL
;
A
#
# COMPACT_ATOMS: atom_id res chain seq x y z
N MET A 1 -23.57 19.90 -6.97
CA MET A 1 -22.66 20.05 -5.85
C MET A 1 -21.54 19.05 -5.97
N ASN A 2 -20.36 19.36 -5.44
CA ASN A 2 -19.12 18.71 -5.85
C ASN A 2 -18.71 17.61 -4.87
N THR A 3 -18.25 16.48 -5.39
CA THR A 3 -17.52 15.49 -4.59
C THR A 3 -16.16 16.05 -4.16
N LEU A 4 -15.52 15.47 -3.16
CA LEU A 4 -14.13 15.80 -2.81
C LEU A 4 -13.21 15.62 -4.01
N PHE A 5 -13.45 14.57 -4.81
CA PHE A 5 -12.70 14.32 -6.04
C PHE A 5 -12.80 15.51 -7.00
N ASP A 6 -14.02 16.01 -7.28
CA ASP A 6 -14.22 17.16 -8.16
C ASP A 6 -13.48 18.40 -7.65
N LYS A 7 -13.61 18.69 -6.34
CA LYS A 7 -12.97 19.86 -5.73
C LYS A 7 -11.45 19.87 -5.91
N ILE A 8 -10.81 18.72 -5.70
CA ILE A 8 -9.35 18.62 -5.87
C ILE A 8 -8.98 18.59 -7.36
N TRP A 9 -9.69 17.79 -8.18
CA TRP A 9 -9.42 17.69 -9.60
C TRP A 9 -9.52 19.05 -10.29
N ASP A 10 -10.65 19.72 -10.14
CA ASP A 10 -10.91 20.98 -10.82
C ASP A 10 -9.95 22.11 -10.39
N ALA A 11 -9.50 22.07 -9.13
CA ALA A 11 -8.45 23.01 -8.65
C ALA A 11 -7.08 22.78 -9.28
N HIS A 12 -6.82 21.61 -9.87
CA HIS A 12 -5.55 21.25 -10.51
C HIS A 12 -5.61 21.23 -12.04
N VAL A 13 -6.78 21.44 -12.64
CA VAL A 13 -6.89 21.53 -14.10
C VAL A 13 -6.25 22.82 -14.58
N VAL A 14 -5.19 22.69 -15.37
CA VAL A 14 -4.50 23.80 -16.02
C VAL A 14 -5.23 24.19 -17.32
N GLN A 15 -5.71 23.19 -18.05
CA GLN A 15 -6.41 23.35 -19.30
C GLN A 15 -7.31 22.16 -19.60
N HIS A 16 -8.52 22.43 -20.07
CA HIS A 16 -9.38 21.44 -20.71
C HIS A 16 -9.02 21.32 -22.18
N VAL A 17 -8.63 20.15 -22.64
CA VAL A 17 -8.40 19.90 -24.06
C VAL A 17 -9.76 19.67 -24.73
N PRO A 18 -10.15 20.42 -25.77
CA PRO A 18 -11.42 20.19 -26.45
C PRO A 18 -11.52 18.75 -26.94
N ASP A 19 -12.63 18.07 -26.61
CA ASP A 19 -12.90 16.66 -26.93
C ASP A 19 -11.79 15.69 -26.46
N GLY A 20 -11.01 16.06 -25.47
CA GLY A 20 -9.84 15.33 -24.98
C GLY A 20 -9.74 15.27 -23.45
N PRO A 21 -8.60 14.82 -22.95
CA PRO A 21 -8.32 14.76 -21.53
C PRO A 21 -8.07 16.15 -20.91
N ASP A 22 -8.12 16.24 -19.59
CA ASP A 22 -7.66 17.42 -18.87
C ASP A 22 -6.13 17.43 -18.75
N GLN A 23 -5.53 18.61 -18.88
CA GLN A 23 -4.16 18.84 -18.47
C GLN A 23 -4.16 19.15 -16.97
N LEU A 24 -3.66 18.19 -16.18
CA LEU A 24 -3.68 18.24 -14.73
C LEU A 24 -2.29 18.60 -14.19
N TYR A 25 -2.21 19.63 -13.33
CA TYR A 25 -1.01 19.94 -12.56
C TYR A 25 -0.75 18.87 -11.50
N ILE A 26 0.51 18.52 -11.28
CA ILE A 26 0.94 17.50 -10.31
C ILE A 26 1.79 18.14 -9.22
N ASP A 27 1.32 18.09 -7.97
CA ASP A 27 2.05 18.68 -6.83
C ASP A 27 3.28 17.86 -6.43
N ARG A 28 3.21 16.54 -6.58
CA ARG A 28 4.28 15.64 -6.14
C ARG A 28 4.50 14.49 -7.11
N LEU A 29 5.74 14.32 -7.52
CA LEU A 29 6.20 13.13 -8.22
C LEU A 29 7.13 12.33 -7.30
N TYR A 30 6.82 11.06 -7.11
CA TYR A 30 7.75 10.10 -6.54
C TYR A 30 8.38 9.25 -7.63
N ALA A 31 9.70 8.99 -7.52
CA ALA A 31 10.43 8.18 -8.48
C ALA A 31 11.27 7.11 -7.80
N HIS A 32 11.17 5.89 -8.29
CA HIS A 32 11.95 4.75 -7.82
C HIS A 32 12.73 4.10 -8.98
N GLU A 33 13.60 3.16 -8.66
CA GLU A 33 14.59 2.59 -9.58
C GLU A 33 14.00 1.76 -10.73
N VAL A 34 12.77 1.26 -10.59
CA VAL A 34 12.20 0.33 -11.59
C VAL A 34 11.60 1.07 -12.78
N THR A 35 10.86 2.15 -12.58
CA THR A 35 10.06 2.82 -13.62
C THR A 35 10.61 4.17 -14.07
N SER A 36 11.66 4.69 -13.43
CA SER A 36 12.21 6.01 -13.76
C SER A 36 13.34 6.04 -14.80
N PRO A 37 14.15 4.97 -15.03
CA PRO A 37 15.33 5.08 -15.90
C PRO A 37 15.01 5.59 -17.31
N GLN A 38 13.98 5.04 -17.98
CA GLN A 38 13.62 5.46 -19.33
C GLN A 38 13.07 6.90 -19.37
N ALA A 39 12.42 7.38 -18.30
CA ALA A 39 11.96 8.75 -18.22
C ALA A 39 13.15 9.74 -18.23
N PHE A 40 14.21 9.44 -17.47
CA PHE A 40 15.44 10.23 -17.50
C PHE A 40 16.16 10.17 -18.86
N ASP A 41 16.18 9.01 -19.50
CA ASP A 41 16.75 8.85 -20.85
C ASP A 41 15.97 9.67 -21.88
N GLY A 42 14.64 9.74 -21.78
CA GLY A 42 13.79 10.57 -22.61
C GLY A 42 14.09 12.06 -22.43
N LEU A 43 14.26 12.54 -21.20
CA LEU A 43 14.67 13.93 -20.91
C LEU A 43 16.02 14.25 -21.57
N ARG A 44 17.04 13.38 -21.42
CA ARG A 44 18.36 13.56 -22.04
C ARG A 44 18.29 13.63 -23.54
N ALA A 45 17.58 12.67 -24.18
CA ALA A 45 17.44 12.61 -25.62
C ALA A 45 16.80 13.89 -26.20
N ARG A 46 15.94 14.54 -25.45
CA ARG A 46 15.24 15.77 -25.82
C ARG A 46 15.92 17.05 -25.31
N GLY A 47 17.03 16.95 -24.58
CA GLY A 47 17.73 18.10 -23.98
C GLY A 47 16.91 18.83 -22.92
N LEU A 48 15.97 18.14 -22.25
CA LEU A 48 15.09 18.71 -21.25
C LEU A 48 15.67 18.55 -19.85
N LYS A 49 15.28 19.45 -18.95
CA LYS A 49 15.54 19.39 -17.49
C LYS A 49 14.25 19.14 -16.74
N CYS A 50 14.35 18.74 -15.49
CA CYS A 50 13.20 18.73 -14.60
C CYS A 50 12.72 20.16 -14.35
N PHE A 51 11.42 20.40 -14.55
CA PHE A 51 10.81 21.73 -14.40
C PHE A 51 10.77 22.19 -12.94
N ARG A 52 10.37 21.28 -12.04
CA ARG A 52 10.29 21.52 -10.59
C ARG A 52 11.01 20.41 -9.82
N PRO A 53 12.37 20.43 -9.77
CA PRO A 53 13.13 19.41 -9.07
C PRO A 53 12.81 19.31 -7.57
N ASP A 54 12.34 20.39 -6.96
CA ASP A 54 11.87 20.48 -5.57
C ASP A 54 10.55 19.71 -5.31
N HIS A 55 9.81 19.37 -6.36
CA HIS A 55 8.57 18.57 -6.28
C HIS A 55 8.80 17.08 -6.56
N ILE A 56 10.05 16.66 -6.82
CA ILE A 56 10.41 15.29 -7.17
C ILE A 56 11.26 14.68 -6.07
N PHE A 57 10.80 13.55 -5.53
CA PHE A 57 11.53 12.77 -4.52
C PHE A 57 11.85 11.38 -5.05
N CYS A 58 13.13 11.01 -4.95
CA CYS A 58 13.63 9.74 -5.45
C CYS A 58 14.12 8.87 -4.30
N MET A 59 13.75 7.59 -4.30
CA MET A 59 14.31 6.57 -3.39
C MET A 59 14.19 5.18 -3.99
N PRO A 60 15.21 4.32 -3.82
CA PRO A 60 15.10 2.92 -4.19
C PRO A 60 14.33 2.16 -3.11
N ASP A 61 13.42 1.26 -3.52
CA ASP A 61 12.62 0.48 -2.59
C ASP A 61 12.29 -0.95 -3.07
N HIS A 62 12.29 -1.21 -4.37
CA HIS A 62 11.91 -2.50 -4.94
C HIS A 62 13.08 -3.49 -5.01
N ASN A 63 14.26 -3.04 -5.45
CA ASN A 63 15.46 -3.85 -5.65
C ASN A 63 16.43 -3.79 -4.45
N THR A 64 16.02 -3.21 -3.36
CA THR A 64 16.81 -3.13 -2.14
C THR A 64 16.80 -4.46 -1.40
N PRO A 65 17.96 -5.01 -0.96
CA PRO A 65 17.97 -6.17 -0.08
C PRO A 65 17.40 -5.81 1.30
N THR A 66 16.93 -6.80 2.05
CA THR A 66 16.42 -6.61 3.41
C THR A 66 17.42 -7.03 4.49
N HIS A 67 18.65 -7.23 4.10
CA HIS A 67 19.81 -7.49 4.94
C HIS A 67 21.07 -6.92 4.26
N ASP A 68 22.10 -6.67 5.05
CA ASP A 68 23.41 -6.20 4.56
C ASP A 68 23.33 -4.96 3.63
N GLN A 69 22.41 -4.02 3.90
CA GLN A 69 22.24 -2.81 3.07
C GLN A 69 23.45 -1.86 3.09
N ASP A 70 24.37 -2.04 4.03
CA ASP A 70 25.67 -1.38 4.09
C ASP A 70 26.69 -1.91 3.08
N LYS A 71 26.36 -3.03 2.43
CA LYS A 71 27.17 -3.67 1.39
C LYS A 71 26.63 -3.41 0.00
N PRO A 72 27.45 -3.53 -1.05
CA PRO A 72 26.95 -3.47 -2.43
C PRO A 72 25.91 -4.56 -2.70
N ILE A 73 24.83 -4.21 -3.41
CA ILE A 73 23.79 -5.16 -3.81
C ILE A 73 24.44 -6.31 -4.60
N ALA A 74 24.21 -7.54 -4.18
CA ALA A 74 24.85 -8.72 -4.79
C ALA A 74 24.30 -8.99 -6.21
N ASP A 75 22.98 -8.91 -6.40
CA ASP A 75 22.35 -9.10 -7.71
C ASP A 75 22.74 -7.97 -8.66
N PRO A 76 23.37 -8.26 -9.83
CA PRO A 76 23.88 -7.24 -10.74
C PRO A 76 22.76 -6.43 -11.44
N VAL A 77 21.57 -7.02 -11.63
CA VAL A 77 20.44 -6.33 -12.27
C VAL A 77 19.84 -5.32 -11.30
N SER A 78 19.58 -5.72 -10.08
CA SER A 78 19.09 -4.86 -9.01
C SER A 78 20.08 -3.72 -8.74
N ARG A 79 21.37 -4.03 -8.64
CA ARG A 79 22.42 -3.02 -8.47
C ARG A 79 22.42 -1.98 -9.58
N LYS A 80 22.36 -2.41 -10.85
CA LYS A 80 22.34 -1.51 -12.00
C LYS A 80 21.16 -0.54 -11.96
N GLN A 81 19.98 -0.99 -11.52
CA GLN A 81 18.80 -0.13 -11.43
C GLN A 81 18.93 0.89 -10.30
N VAL A 82 19.40 0.49 -9.13
CA VAL A 82 19.63 1.40 -8.00
C VAL A 82 20.72 2.42 -8.31
N ASP A 83 21.84 1.98 -8.93
CA ASP A 83 22.93 2.86 -9.36
C ASP A 83 22.45 3.87 -10.40
N ALA A 84 21.61 3.45 -11.35
CA ALA A 84 21.03 4.33 -12.35
C ALA A 84 20.14 5.41 -11.72
N LEU A 85 19.26 5.07 -10.76
CA LEU A 85 18.47 6.05 -10.04
C LEU A 85 19.35 7.05 -9.29
N THR A 86 20.41 6.56 -8.62
CA THR A 86 21.37 7.40 -7.90
C THR A 86 22.06 8.41 -8.84
N ALA A 87 22.54 7.94 -9.99
CA ALA A 87 23.18 8.77 -10.99
C ALA A 87 22.22 9.82 -11.57
N ASN A 88 21.00 9.39 -11.92
CA ASN A 88 19.96 10.23 -12.46
C ASN A 88 19.54 11.34 -11.48
N ALA A 89 19.29 10.99 -10.23
CA ALA A 89 18.91 11.97 -9.21
C ALA A 89 19.98 13.03 -9.01
N ARG A 90 21.27 12.63 -9.04
CA ARG A 90 22.40 13.56 -8.95
C ARG A 90 22.48 14.47 -10.18
N GLU A 91 22.36 13.91 -11.39
CA GLU A 91 22.44 14.65 -12.65
C GLU A 91 21.35 15.71 -12.77
N PHE A 92 20.11 15.36 -12.38
CA PHE A 92 18.96 16.24 -12.49
C PHE A 92 18.72 17.10 -11.23
N GLY A 93 19.58 17.01 -10.21
CA GLY A 93 19.49 17.84 -8.98
C GLY A 93 18.28 17.53 -8.12
N LEU A 94 17.85 16.24 -8.07
CA LEU A 94 16.66 15.81 -7.35
C LEU A 94 16.96 15.43 -5.90
N SER A 95 15.96 15.53 -5.04
CA SER A 95 16.01 14.96 -3.69
C SER A 95 16.10 13.43 -3.77
N TYR A 96 17.15 12.86 -3.16
CA TYR A 96 17.42 11.43 -3.20
C TYR A 96 17.75 10.87 -1.82
N TRP A 97 17.01 9.85 -1.40
CA TRP A 97 17.27 9.09 -0.18
C TRP A 97 17.63 7.65 -0.55
N GLY A 98 18.93 7.39 -0.70
CA GLY A 98 19.45 6.08 -1.04
C GLY A 98 19.37 5.08 0.11
N MET A 99 19.76 3.83 -0.12
CA MET A 99 19.90 2.82 0.94
C MET A 99 20.72 3.36 2.12
N MET A 100 20.38 2.98 3.33
CA MET A 100 20.99 3.45 4.58
C MET A 100 20.77 4.94 4.92
N HIS A 101 20.10 5.71 4.05
CA HIS A 101 19.67 7.05 4.45
C HIS A 101 18.61 6.94 5.54
N PRO A 102 18.66 7.73 6.64
CA PRO A 102 17.73 7.61 7.76
C PRO A 102 16.24 7.73 7.40
N ASN A 103 15.92 8.35 6.28
CA ASN A 103 14.56 8.49 5.77
C ASN A 103 14.25 7.56 4.58
N ASN A 104 15.14 6.61 4.25
CA ASN A 104 14.85 5.66 3.18
C ASN A 104 13.84 4.60 3.61
N GLY A 105 13.14 4.07 2.65
CA GLY A 105 12.15 3.01 2.79
C GLY A 105 11.25 2.94 1.57
N ILE A 106 10.14 2.24 1.70
CA ILE A 106 9.12 2.13 0.67
C ILE A 106 8.49 3.51 0.45
N ILE A 107 8.49 3.97 -0.77
CA ILE A 107 8.08 5.33 -1.15
C ILE A 107 6.67 5.69 -0.64
N HIS A 108 5.74 4.72 -0.68
CA HIS A 108 4.36 4.88 -0.20
C HIS A 108 4.21 4.79 1.34
N VAL A 109 5.27 4.46 2.06
CA VAL A 109 5.36 4.58 3.52
C VAL A 109 6.01 5.91 3.87
N VAL A 110 7.14 6.20 3.27
CA VAL A 110 7.97 7.38 3.56
C VAL A 110 7.27 8.70 3.19
N GLY A 111 6.55 8.75 2.06
CA GLY A 111 5.87 9.98 1.63
C GLY A 111 4.91 10.54 2.69
N PRO A 112 3.92 9.77 3.17
CA PRO A 112 3.07 10.17 4.28
C PRO A 112 3.83 10.40 5.59
N GLU A 113 4.76 9.49 5.92
CA GLU A 113 5.51 9.52 7.17
C GLU A 113 6.37 10.78 7.33
N GLN A 114 6.90 11.31 6.25
CA GLN A 114 7.70 12.53 6.26
C GLN A 114 6.87 13.81 6.08
N GLY A 115 5.56 13.70 5.81
CA GLY A 115 4.69 14.84 5.51
C GLY A 115 4.91 15.40 4.11
N LEU A 116 5.43 14.60 3.18
CA LEU A 116 5.57 14.94 1.77
C LEU A 116 4.26 14.80 1.00
N SER A 117 3.36 13.97 1.50
CA SER A 117 2.00 13.78 0.98
C SER A 117 1.02 14.48 1.92
N LEU A 118 0.28 15.46 1.40
CA LEU A 118 -0.61 16.32 2.17
C LEU A 118 -2.02 16.33 1.59
N PRO A 119 -3.04 16.68 2.40
CA PRO A 119 -4.41 16.80 1.90
C PRO A 119 -4.54 17.79 0.73
N GLY A 120 -5.37 17.43 -0.24
CA GLY A 120 -5.66 18.26 -1.40
C GLY A 120 -4.63 18.22 -2.52
N MET A 121 -3.51 17.51 -2.36
CA MET A 121 -2.49 17.39 -3.40
C MET A 121 -2.89 16.41 -4.52
N THR A 122 -2.27 16.60 -5.68
CA THR A 122 -2.17 15.60 -6.74
C THR A 122 -0.80 14.92 -6.68
N ILE A 123 -0.78 13.59 -6.59
CA ILE A 123 0.45 12.81 -6.33
C ILE A 123 0.54 11.68 -7.34
N VAL A 124 1.69 11.55 -8.01
CA VAL A 124 1.94 10.48 -8.96
C VAL A 124 3.27 9.76 -8.72
N CYS A 125 3.34 8.52 -9.16
CA CYS A 125 4.53 7.68 -9.17
C CYS A 125 4.40 6.62 -10.26
N GLY A 126 5.49 6.04 -10.72
CA GLY A 126 5.48 4.91 -11.64
C GLY A 126 5.03 3.59 -11.03
N ASP A 127 4.34 3.60 -9.90
CA ASP A 127 3.81 2.44 -9.18
C ASP A 127 2.30 2.60 -8.97
N SER A 128 1.55 1.53 -9.20
CA SER A 128 0.09 1.51 -9.03
C SER A 128 -0.35 1.78 -7.59
N HIS A 129 0.44 1.36 -6.58
CA HIS A 129 0.11 1.60 -5.16
C HIS A 129 0.33 3.04 -4.68
N THR A 130 0.59 3.97 -5.60
CA THR A 130 0.52 5.41 -5.35
C THR A 130 -0.84 5.83 -4.76
N SER A 131 -1.91 5.06 -5.04
CA SER A 131 -3.23 5.21 -4.40
C SER A 131 -3.18 5.27 -2.87
N THR A 132 -2.14 4.70 -2.24
CA THR A 132 -1.90 4.77 -0.79
C THR A 132 -1.99 6.20 -0.25
N HIS A 133 -1.44 7.18 -0.98
CA HIS A 133 -1.40 8.59 -0.54
C HIS A 133 -2.79 9.24 -0.50
N GLY A 134 -3.81 8.61 -1.11
CA GLY A 134 -5.20 9.03 -0.98
C GLY A 134 -5.74 8.99 0.45
N ALA A 135 -5.14 8.21 1.34
CA ALA A 135 -5.45 8.22 2.76
C ALA A 135 -5.24 9.58 3.42
N MET A 136 -4.37 10.40 2.84
CA MET A 136 -4.13 11.78 3.28
C MET A 136 -5.18 12.77 2.77
N GLY A 137 -6.17 12.33 1.97
CA GLY A 137 -7.11 13.21 1.27
C GLY A 137 -6.52 13.84 0.01
N ALA A 138 -5.63 13.12 -0.69
CA ALA A 138 -4.98 13.52 -1.93
C ALA A 138 -5.55 12.72 -3.11
N ILE A 139 -5.54 13.29 -4.32
CA ILE A 139 -5.70 12.54 -5.56
C ILE A 139 -4.36 11.90 -5.91
N ALA A 140 -4.24 10.59 -5.71
CA ALA A 140 -2.99 9.89 -5.89
C ALA A 140 -3.17 8.64 -6.76
N PHE A 141 -2.35 8.50 -7.81
CA PHE A 141 -2.47 7.39 -8.75
C PHE A 141 -1.15 7.05 -9.46
N GLY A 142 -1.06 5.78 -9.87
CA GLY A 142 0.07 5.29 -10.66
C GLY A 142 0.02 5.77 -12.11
N ILE A 143 1.21 6.03 -12.70
CA ILE A 143 1.37 6.48 -14.08
C ILE A 143 2.43 5.66 -14.81
N GLY A 144 2.38 5.66 -16.14
CA GLY A 144 3.38 5.01 -16.98
C GLY A 144 4.70 5.79 -17.06
N THR A 145 5.76 5.12 -17.51
CA THR A 145 7.11 5.72 -17.61
C THR A 145 7.15 6.97 -18.50
N SER A 146 6.44 6.97 -19.62
CA SER A 146 6.34 8.15 -20.50
C SER A 146 5.62 9.33 -19.83
N GLU A 147 4.65 9.02 -18.95
CA GLU A 147 3.96 10.03 -18.18
C GLU A 147 4.86 10.56 -17.05
N VAL A 148 5.73 9.72 -16.45
CA VAL A 148 6.77 10.18 -15.51
C VAL A 148 7.69 11.19 -16.19
N GLU A 149 8.17 10.92 -17.42
CA GLU A 149 8.95 11.88 -18.20
C GLU A 149 8.20 13.20 -18.42
N MET A 150 6.91 13.13 -18.79
CA MET A 150 6.07 14.30 -19.00
C MET A 150 5.94 15.15 -17.72
N VAL A 151 5.68 14.54 -16.58
CA VAL A 151 5.60 15.23 -15.30
C VAL A 151 6.95 15.84 -14.89
N MET A 152 8.05 15.13 -15.09
CA MET A 152 9.39 15.69 -14.83
C MET A 152 9.66 16.94 -15.67
N ALA A 153 9.25 16.92 -16.96
CA ALA A 153 9.51 18.02 -17.89
C ALA A 153 8.58 19.23 -17.70
N SER A 154 7.33 19.02 -17.28
CA SER A 154 6.29 20.08 -17.32
C SER A 154 5.51 20.26 -16.03
N GLN A 155 5.65 19.37 -15.07
CA GLN A 155 4.82 19.25 -13.86
C GLN A 155 3.32 19.01 -14.15
N CYS A 156 2.98 18.60 -15.36
CA CYS A 156 1.62 18.35 -15.81
C CYS A 156 1.51 16.99 -16.48
N ILE A 157 0.28 16.47 -16.53
CA ILE A 157 -0.06 15.22 -17.19
C ILE A 157 -1.42 15.37 -17.90
N LEU A 158 -1.62 14.64 -19.00
CA LEU A 158 -2.92 14.54 -19.65
C LEU A 158 -3.67 13.33 -19.10
N GLN A 159 -4.83 13.56 -18.48
CA GLN A 159 -5.64 12.49 -17.87
C GLN A 159 -7.13 12.68 -18.17
N ALA A 160 -7.79 11.61 -18.60
CA ALA A 160 -9.25 11.59 -18.58
C ALA A 160 -9.76 11.53 -17.15
N LYS A 161 -10.72 12.41 -16.79
CA LYS A 161 -11.31 12.44 -15.46
C LYS A 161 -12.04 11.13 -15.19
N PRO A 162 -11.65 10.33 -14.16
CA PRO A 162 -12.37 9.13 -13.76
C PRO A 162 -13.76 9.46 -13.25
N ARG A 163 -14.66 8.49 -13.31
CA ARG A 163 -15.95 8.57 -12.62
C ARG A 163 -15.76 8.49 -11.10
N SER A 164 -16.71 9.04 -10.36
CA SER A 164 -16.70 9.01 -8.89
C SER A 164 -17.46 7.80 -8.34
N MET A 165 -16.87 7.11 -7.35
CA MET A 165 -17.55 6.03 -6.61
C MET A 165 -17.42 6.27 -5.12
N ARG A 166 -18.52 6.07 -4.37
CA ARG A 166 -18.47 6.06 -2.90
C ARG A 166 -18.65 4.64 -2.38
N ILE A 167 -17.77 4.26 -1.44
CA ILE A 167 -17.91 3.05 -0.64
C ILE A 167 -18.10 3.47 0.80
N THR A 168 -19.30 3.27 1.34
CA THR A 168 -19.64 3.60 2.73
C THR A 168 -19.60 2.34 3.58
N VAL A 169 -18.92 2.41 4.73
CA VAL A 169 -18.90 1.32 5.71
C VAL A 169 -19.36 1.85 7.05
N ASP A 170 -20.56 1.46 7.44
CA ASP A 170 -21.19 1.93 8.67
C ASP A 170 -20.93 0.96 9.83
N GLY A 171 -21.07 1.49 11.05
CA GLY A 171 -20.80 0.74 12.28
C GLY A 171 -19.31 0.68 12.64
N ARG A 172 -18.93 -0.30 13.46
CA ARG A 172 -17.56 -0.47 13.98
C ARG A 172 -17.03 -1.86 13.69
N LEU A 173 -15.75 -1.93 13.33
CA LEU A 173 -15.06 -3.19 13.14
C LEU A 173 -14.99 -3.97 14.47
N GLY A 174 -15.22 -5.28 14.38
CA GLY A 174 -15.18 -6.18 15.52
C GLY A 174 -13.75 -6.44 16.04
N LYS A 175 -13.66 -7.09 17.20
CA LYS A 175 -12.36 -7.48 17.78
C LYS A 175 -11.60 -8.38 16.79
N GLY A 176 -10.32 -8.09 16.57
CA GLY A 176 -9.44 -8.85 15.67
C GLY A 176 -9.65 -8.58 14.18
N VAL A 177 -10.50 -7.62 13.82
CA VAL A 177 -10.72 -7.16 12.44
C VAL A 177 -9.95 -5.88 12.20
N THR A 178 -9.17 -5.83 11.13
CA THR A 178 -8.31 -4.71 10.75
C THR A 178 -8.76 -4.05 9.44
N ALA A 179 -8.11 -2.96 9.05
CA ALA A 179 -8.33 -2.32 7.75
C ALA A 179 -8.00 -3.26 6.56
N LYS A 180 -7.08 -4.21 6.74
CA LYS A 180 -6.78 -5.24 5.73
C LYS A 180 -7.96 -6.18 5.52
N ASP A 181 -8.61 -6.59 6.61
CA ASP A 181 -9.80 -7.44 6.54
C ASP A 181 -10.95 -6.70 5.88
N LEU A 182 -11.15 -5.41 6.22
CA LEU A 182 -12.12 -4.54 5.57
C LEU A 182 -11.89 -4.47 4.06
N ALA A 183 -10.66 -4.23 3.61
CA ALA A 183 -10.35 -4.14 2.19
C ALA A 183 -10.58 -5.48 1.46
N LEU A 184 -10.15 -6.60 2.05
CA LEU A 184 -10.37 -7.95 1.50
C LEU A 184 -11.88 -8.28 1.44
N TYR A 185 -12.65 -7.89 2.46
CA TYR A 185 -14.10 -8.06 2.46
C TYR A 185 -14.76 -7.28 1.32
N ILE A 186 -14.42 -5.99 1.16
CA ILE A 186 -14.95 -5.18 0.04
C ILE A 186 -14.65 -5.87 -1.28
N MET A 187 -13.40 -6.28 -1.53
CA MET A 187 -12.98 -6.93 -2.77
C MET A 187 -13.70 -8.28 -2.99
N SER A 188 -13.99 -9.04 -1.95
CA SER A 188 -14.76 -10.28 -2.06
C SER A 188 -16.19 -10.06 -2.51
N LYS A 189 -16.76 -8.84 -2.28
CA LYS A 189 -18.14 -8.48 -2.64
C LYS A 189 -18.25 -7.81 -4.00
N ILE A 190 -17.33 -6.88 -4.32
CA ILE A 190 -17.40 -6.13 -5.59
C ILE A 190 -16.44 -6.64 -6.66
N THR A 191 -15.63 -7.65 -6.37
CA THR A 191 -14.60 -8.27 -7.21
C THR A 191 -13.39 -7.38 -7.51
N THR A 192 -12.38 -7.95 -8.18
CA THR A 192 -11.16 -7.23 -8.60
C THR A 192 -11.38 -6.23 -9.75
N SER A 193 -12.58 -6.14 -10.29
CA SER A 193 -12.97 -5.20 -11.37
C SER A 193 -14.11 -4.27 -10.98
N GLY A 194 -14.62 -4.37 -9.75
CA GLY A 194 -15.83 -3.67 -9.32
C GLY A 194 -15.75 -2.15 -9.31
N ALA A 195 -14.53 -1.59 -9.26
CA ALA A 195 -14.27 -0.16 -9.29
C ALA A 195 -13.51 0.30 -10.56
N THR A 196 -13.51 -0.50 -11.64
CA THR A 196 -12.83 -0.16 -12.88
C THR A 196 -13.38 1.13 -13.49
N GLY A 197 -12.50 2.09 -13.73
CA GLY A 197 -12.82 3.41 -14.29
C GLY A 197 -13.34 4.42 -13.25
N TYR A 198 -13.28 4.08 -11.97
CA TYR A 198 -13.67 4.96 -10.88
C TYR A 198 -12.47 5.43 -10.05
N PHE A 199 -12.62 6.61 -9.44
CA PHE A 199 -11.88 7.03 -8.26
C PHE A 199 -12.79 6.85 -7.03
N VAL A 200 -12.30 6.17 -5.99
CA VAL A 200 -13.14 5.72 -4.87
C VAL A 200 -13.00 6.64 -3.67
N GLU A 201 -14.11 7.18 -3.17
CA GLU A 201 -14.19 7.82 -1.86
C GLU A 201 -14.67 6.80 -0.82
N TYR A 202 -13.85 6.54 0.21
CA TYR A 202 -14.26 5.73 1.35
C TYR A 202 -14.88 6.61 2.43
N ALA A 203 -16.06 6.21 2.92
CA ALA A 203 -16.87 6.95 3.88
C ALA A 203 -17.47 6.01 4.94
N GLY A 204 -18.21 6.56 5.88
CA GLY A 204 -18.89 5.83 6.95
C GLY A 204 -18.14 5.85 8.28
N GLU A 205 -18.83 5.40 9.35
CA GLU A 205 -18.29 5.43 10.72
C GLU A 205 -17.04 4.53 10.84
N ALA A 206 -17.07 3.34 10.24
CA ALA A 206 -15.96 2.40 10.31
C ALA A 206 -14.68 3.00 9.68
N VAL A 207 -14.80 3.67 8.52
CA VAL A 207 -13.66 4.31 7.85
C VAL A 207 -13.12 5.48 8.67
N ARG A 208 -13.99 6.34 9.20
CA ARG A 208 -13.57 7.46 10.05
C ARG A 208 -12.86 7.00 11.33
N SER A 209 -13.24 5.85 11.88
CA SER A 209 -12.64 5.28 13.09
C SER A 209 -11.29 4.60 12.86
N LEU A 210 -10.87 4.40 11.60
CA LEU A 210 -9.55 3.87 11.29
C LEU A 210 -8.45 4.86 11.67
N SER A 211 -7.34 4.33 12.14
CA SER A 211 -6.07 5.05 12.21
C SER A 211 -5.60 5.49 10.81
N MET A 212 -4.60 6.36 10.75
CA MET A 212 -4.00 6.71 9.46
C MET A 212 -3.38 5.50 8.76
N GLU A 213 -2.70 4.63 9.50
CA GLU A 213 -2.13 3.39 8.97
C GLU A 213 -3.20 2.47 8.39
N GLY A 214 -4.36 2.37 9.04
CA GLY A 214 -5.51 1.65 8.53
C GLY A 214 -6.07 2.26 7.25
N ARG A 215 -6.18 3.59 7.18
CA ARG A 215 -6.60 4.31 5.95
C ARG A 215 -5.59 4.14 4.82
N LEU A 216 -4.29 4.18 5.13
CA LEU A 216 -3.21 3.92 4.16
C LEU A 216 -3.31 2.50 3.57
N THR A 217 -3.60 1.49 4.40
CA THR A 217 -3.85 0.12 3.94
C THR A 217 -5.08 0.04 3.04
N LEU A 218 -6.19 0.67 3.41
CA LEU A 218 -7.44 0.66 2.64
C LEU A 218 -7.25 1.32 1.27
N CYS A 219 -6.66 2.51 1.22
CA CYS A 219 -6.39 3.24 -0.02
C CYS A 219 -5.35 2.53 -0.90
N ASN A 220 -4.34 1.88 -0.31
CA ASN A 220 -3.36 1.06 -1.02
C ASN A 220 -4.03 -0.03 -1.84
N LEU A 221 -5.01 -0.72 -1.26
CA LEU A 221 -5.70 -1.84 -1.89
C LEU A 221 -6.81 -1.43 -2.89
N SER A 222 -7.08 -0.13 -3.05
CA SER A 222 -8.09 0.36 -4.01
C SER A 222 -7.84 -0.09 -5.43
N ILE A 223 -6.57 -0.14 -5.85
CA ILE A 223 -6.21 -0.56 -7.20
C ILE A 223 -6.44 -2.04 -7.45
N GLU A 224 -6.52 -2.87 -6.41
CA GLU A 224 -6.76 -4.31 -6.54
C GLU A 224 -8.23 -4.63 -6.87
N MET A 225 -9.14 -3.65 -6.78
CA MET A 225 -10.51 -3.74 -7.30
C MET A 225 -10.70 -2.95 -8.60
N GLY A 226 -9.60 -2.60 -9.27
CA GLY A 226 -9.60 -1.92 -10.56
C GLY A 226 -9.78 -0.40 -10.49
N ALA A 227 -9.84 0.20 -9.30
CA ALA A 227 -9.96 1.63 -9.14
C ALA A 227 -8.74 2.38 -9.69
N ARG A 228 -8.93 3.60 -10.20
CA ARG A 228 -7.84 4.50 -10.55
C ARG A 228 -7.06 4.97 -9.33
N GLY A 229 -7.75 5.11 -8.21
CA GLY A 229 -7.24 5.44 -6.89
C GLY A 229 -8.36 5.40 -5.87
N GLY A 230 -8.02 5.62 -4.62
CA GLY A 230 -9.00 5.71 -3.53
C GLY A 230 -8.50 6.68 -2.48
N PHE A 231 -9.42 7.38 -1.83
CA PHE A 231 -9.07 8.35 -0.79
C PHE A 231 -10.08 8.38 0.34
N VAL A 232 -9.66 8.96 1.45
CA VAL A 232 -10.49 9.29 2.61
C VAL A 232 -10.45 10.80 2.78
N ALA A 233 -11.61 11.43 2.98
CA ALA A 233 -11.66 12.86 3.29
C ALA A 233 -10.81 13.16 4.54
N PRO A 234 -9.93 14.18 4.50
CA PRO A 234 -9.06 14.49 5.63
C PRO A 234 -9.89 15.01 6.81
N ASP A 235 -9.53 14.56 8.00
CA ASP A 235 -10.16 14.93 9.27
C ASP A 235 -9.10 15.13 10.37
N GLU A 236 -9.53 15.26 11.60
CA GLU A 236 -8.65 15.44 12.76
C GLU A 236 -7.58 14.33 12.86
N THR A 237 -7.92 13.08 12.55
CA THR A 237 -6.95 11.96 12.52
C THR A 237 -5.84 12.24 11.51
N THR A 238 -6.20 12.75 10.33
CA THR A 238 -5.22 13.13 9.30
C THR A 238 -4.37 14.31 9.75
N PHE A 239 -4.98 15.33 10.35
CA PHE A 239 -4.25 16.53 10.78
C PHE A 239 -3.26 16.21 11.90
N GLU A 240 -3.66 15.41 12.89
CA GLU A 240 -2.76 14.95 13.96
C GLU A 240 -1.61 14.12 13.43
N TYR A 241 -1.86 13.25 12.45
CA TYR A 241 -0.82 12.44 11.81
C TYR A 241 0.22 13.29 11.09
N VAL A 242 -0.20 14.34 10.39
CA VAL A 242 0.69 15.24 9.62
C VAL A 242 1.43 16.23 10.53
N LYS A 243 0.83 16.62 11.65
CA LYS A 243 1.37 17.67 12.54
C LYS A 243 2.79 17.37 13.01
N GLY A 244 3.68 18.32 12.78
CA GLY A 244 5.07 18.24 13.24
C GLY A 244 5.98 17.37 12.36
N ARG A 245 5.48 16.76 11.29
CA ARG A 245 6.31 16.03 10.34
C ARG A 245 7.32 16.97 9.64
N PRO A 246 8.50 16.45 9.22
CA PRO A 246 9.58 17.28 8.68
C PRO A 246 9.16 18.23 7.55
N TYR A 247 8.34 17.73 6.60
CA TYR A 247 7.89 18.50 5.43
C TYR A 247 6.46 19.04 5.55
N ALA A 248 5.82 18.85 6.71
CA ALA A 248 4.52 19.46 6.97
C ALA A 248 4.64 21.00 7.14
N PRO A 249 3.60 21.77 6.79
CA PRO A 249 3.54 23.19 7.08
C PRO A 249 3.78 23.49 8.57
N LYS A 250 4.36 24.64 8.89
CA LYS A 250 4.69 25.04 10.26
C LYS A 250 4.18 26.44 10.58
N GLY A 251 3.91 26.70 11.86
CA GLY A 251 3.46 28.02 12.32
C GLY A 251 2.17 28.46 11.63
N THR A 252 2.09 29.70 11.18
CA THR A 252 0.90 30.26 10.50
C THR A 252 0.52 29.50 9.23
N ALA A 253 1.51 28.95 8.50
CA ALA A 253 1.23 28.12 7.32
C ALA A 253 0.50 26.83 7.70
N TRP A 254 0.76 26.26 8.88
CA TRP A 254 0.01 25.13 9.41
C TRP A 254 -1.46 25.49 9.67
N GLU A 255 -1.70 26.62 10.32
CA GLU A 255 -3.06 27.08 10.63
C GLU A 255 -3.87 27.31 9.35
N GLN A 256 -3.27 27.95 8.35
CA GLN A 256 -3.89 28.16 7.04
C GLN A 256 -4.16 26.85 6.32
N ALA A 257 -3.20 25.91 6.34
CA ALA A 257 -3.36 24.59 5.73
C ALA A 257 -4.52 23.81 6.36
N VAL A 258 -4.57 23.73 7.69
CA VAL A 258 -5.67 23.04 8.40
C VAL A 258 -7.03 23.71 8.12
N ALA A 259 -7.09 25.05 8.08
CA ALA A 259 -8.32 25.74 7.72
C ALA A 259 -8.80 25.40 6.31
N HIS A 260 -7.88 25.29 5.36
CA HIS A 260 -8.18 24.82 4.00
C HIS A 260 -8.56 23.34 3.97
N TRP A 261 -7.79 22.46 4.61
CA TRP A 261 -8.03 21.01 4.62
C TRP A 261 -9.40 20.63 5.19
N LYS A 262 -9.92 21.39 6.16
CA LYS A 262 -11.28 21.21 6.70
C LYS A 262 -12.39 21.44 5.67
N THR A 263 -12.09 22.11 4.56
CA THR A 263 -13.03 22.30 3.45
C THR A 263 -13.03 21.13 2.47
N LEU A 264 -11.99 20.27 2.52
CA LEU A 264 -11.79 19.14 1.62
C LEU A 264 -12.68 17.95 2.03
N ARG A 265 -13.95 18.05 1.72
CA ARG A 265 -14.95 17.00 1.87
C ARG A 265 -15.98 17.11 0.77
N SER A 266 -16.63 16.01 0.44
CA SER A 266 -17.79 16.03 -0.45
C SER A 266 -18.92 16.83 0.15
N ASP A 267 -19.67 17.55 -0.68
CA ASP A 267 -20.87 18.25 -0.24
C ASP A 267 -21.93 17.25 0.22
N ASP A 268 -22.82 17.66 1.11
CA ASP A 268 -23.80 16.74 1.70
C ASP A 268 -24.78 16.16 0.66
N ASP A 269 -24.98 16.86 -0.44
CA ASP A 269 -25.81 16.50 -1.60
C ASP A 269 -24.98 16.16 -2.85
N ALA A 270 -23.68 15.86 -2.69
CA ALA A 270 -22.83 15.40 -3.79
C ALA A 270 -23.36 14.09 -4.37
N VAL A 271 -23.41 14.01 -5.69
CA VAL A 271 -23.86 12.83 -6.44
C VAL A 271 -22.66 12.05 -6.92
N PHE A 272 -22.64 10.75 -6.65
CA PHE A 272 -21.64 9.81 -7.13
C PHE A 272 -22.20 8.98 -8.28
N ASP A 273 -21.34 8.65 -9.25
CA ASP A 273 -21.74 7.76 -10.36
C ASP A 273 -22.08 6.35 -9.89
N LYS A 274 -21.49 5.92 -8.76
CA LYS A 274 -21.75 4.62 -8.13
C LYS A 274 -21.62 4.73 -6.61
N GLU A 275 -22.55 4.11 -5.90
CA GLU A 275 -22.48 3.98 -4.43
C GLU A 275 -22.63 2.53 -4.00
N VAL A 276 -21.88 2.12 -2.98
CA VAL A 276 -21.98 0.81 -2.35
C VAL A 276 -21.88 1.01 -0.83
N THR A 277 -22.74 0.33 -0.08
CA THR A 277 -22.75 0.41 1.38
C THR A 277 -22.53 -0.98 1.99
N PHE A 278 -21.72 -1.05 3.03
CA PHE A 278 -21.46 -2.25 3.84
C PHE A 278 -21.68 -1.95 5.31
N ASN A 279 -21.96 -3.00 6.09
CA ASN A 279 -22.01 -2.94 7.54
C ASN A 279 -20.72 -3.57 8.11
N ALA A 280 -20.03 -2.84 8.96
CA ALA A 280 -18.80 -3.31 9.61
C ALA A 280 -19.02 -4.56 10.49
N ALA A 281 -20.25 -4.76 11.00
CA ALA A 281 -20.59 -5.95 11.78
C ALA A 281 -20.55 -7.26 10.98
N ASP A 282 -20.67 -7.19 9.64
CA ASP A 282 -20.60 -8.35 8.77
C ASP A 282 -19.16 -8.81 8.47
N ILE A 283 -18.18 -8.02 8.92
CA ILE A 283 -16.77 -8.23 8.59
C ILE A 283 -16.11 -9.02 9.72
N GLN A 284 -15.50 -10.13 9.35
CA GLN A 284 -14.67 -10.93 10.24
C GLN A 284 -13.19 -10.91 9.75
N PRO A 285 -12.23 -11.46 10.48
CA PRO A 285 -10.88 -11.65 9.95
C PRO A 285 -10.93 -12.39 8.62
N MET A 286 -10.27 -11.84 7.60
CA MET A 286 -10.34 -12.32 6.21
C MET A 286 -9.03 -12.97 5.77
N ILE A 287 -9.17 -13.96 4.88
CA ILE A 287 -8.02 -14.59 4.23
C ILE A 287 -8.38 -14.93 2.78
N THR A 288 -7.41 -14.82 1.86
CA THR A 288 -7.63 -15.28 0.48
C THR A 288 -7.34 -16.78 0.35
N TYR A 289 -8.16 -17.45 -0.46
CA TYR A 289 -8.05 -18.89 -0.76
C TYR A 289 -7.62 -19.18 -2.21
N GLY A 290 -7.54 -18.14 -3.04
CA GLY A 290 -7.21 -18.24 -4.46
C GLY A 290 -6.04 -17.36 -4.86
N THR A 291 -5.95 -17.03 -6.14
CA THR A 291 -4.82 -16.36 -6.79
C THR A 291 -5.09 -14.89 -7.12
N ASN A 292 -6.10 -14.29 -6.53
CA ASN A 292 -6.35 -12.86 -6.58
C ASN A 292 -7.03 -12.36 -5.30
N PRO A 293 -6.95 -11.06 -4.97
CA PRO A 293 -7.50 -10.52 -3.72
C PRO A 293 -9.03 -10.61 -3.59
N GLY A 294 -9.77 -10.74 -4.71
CA GLY A 294 -11.23 -10.93 -4.71
C GLY A 294 -11.65 -12.34 -4.25
N MET A 295 -10.73 -13.31 -4.26
CA MET A 295 -10.98 -14.65 -3.74
C MET A 295 -10.71 -14.69 -2.23
N GLY A 296 -11.37 -13.82 -1.47
CA GLY A 296 -11.30 -13.71 -0.02
C GLY A 296 -12.55 -14.28 0.66
N ILE A 297 -12.36 -14.92 1.82
CA ILE A 297 -13.43 -15.39 2.69
C ILE A 297 -13.14 -15.03 4.14
N GLY A 298 -14.19 -14.98 4.95
CA GLY A 298 -14.05 -14.90 6.39
C GLY A 298 -13.44 -16.17 6.97
N ILE A 299 -12.63 -16.03 8.01
CA ILE A 299 -11.83 -17.12 8.58
C ILE A 299 -12.69 -18.29 9.10
N SER A 300 -13.95 -18.04 9.47
CA SER A 300 -14.90 -19.06 9.91
C SER A 300 -15.70 -19.71 8.77
N GLU A 301 -15.49 -19.25 7.53
CA GLU A 301 -16.17 -19.80 6.35
C GLU A 301 -15.34 -20.89 5.68
N ASN A 302 -16.03 -21.74 4.90
CA ASN A 302 -15.39 -22.75 4.07
C ASN A 302 -15.14 -22.20 2.67
N ILE A 303 -14.12 -22.74 2.00
CA ILE A 303 -13.77 -22.41 0.62
C ILE A 303 -14.99 -22.71 -0.28
N PRO A 304 -15.48 -21.72 -1.04
CA PRO A 304 -16.67 -21.91 -1.87
C PRO A 304 -16.38 -22.85 -3.04
N ALA A 305 -17.46 -23.43 -3.60
CA ALA A 305 -17.36 -24.17 -4.85
C ALA A 305 -16.91 -23.21 -5.99
N PRO A 306 -16.03 -23.67 -6.89
CA PRO A 306 -15.58 -22.84 -8.01
C PRO A 306 -16.76 -22.49 -8.93
N ALA A 307 -16.91 -21.24 -9.26
CA ALA A 307 -17.94 -20.72 -10.17
C ALA A 307 -17.47 -20.64 -11.63
N SER A 308 -16.16 -20.80 -11.87
CA SER A 308 -15.56 -20.69 -13.19
C SER A 308 -14.34 -21.61 -13.34
N ALA A 309 -13.92 -21.85 -14.59
CA ALA A 309 -12.66 -22.57 -14.88
C ALA A 309 -11.43 -21.85 -14.30
N SER A 310 -11.49 -20.51 -14.18
CA SER A 310 -10.44 -19.73 -13.54
C SER A 310 -10.36 -20.04 -12.04
N ASP A 311 -11.49 -20.17 -11.35
CA ASP A 311 -11.53 -20.53 -9.93
C ASP A 311 -11.02 -21.95 -9.69
N GLU A 312 -11.39 -22.91 -10.57
CA GLU A 312 -10.84 -24.26 -10.52
C GLU A 312 -9.31 -24.27 -10.69
N LYS A 313 -8.79 -23.45 -11.63
CA LYS A 313 -7.34 -23.32 -11.84
C LYS A 313 -6.68 -22.72 -10.58
N ALA A 314 -7.27 -21.69 -9.99
CA ALA A 314 -6.76 -21.05 -8.78
C ALA A 314 -6.72 -22.05 -7.60
N LEU A 315 -7.78 -22.81 -7.36
CA LEU A 315 -7.82 -23.83 -6.31
C LEU A 315 -6.78 -24.93 -6.52
N ARG A 316 -6.60 -25.40 -7.77
CA ARG A 316 -5.53 -26.37 -8.10
C ARG A 316 -4.15 -25.80 -7.82
N TYR A 317 -3.88 -24.55 -8.20
CA TYR A 317 -2.61 -23.90 -7.93
C TYR A 317 -2.36 -23.75 -6.43
N MET A 318 -3.36 -23.32 -5.68
CA MET A 318 -3.30 -23.17 -4.23
C MET A 318 -3.30 -24.51 -3.48
N GLN A 319 -3.61 -25.63 -4.16
CA GLN A 319 -3.77 -26.97 -3.57
C GLN A 319 -4.83 -26.97 -2.45
N PHE A 320 -5.94 -26.29 -2.70
CA PHE A 320 -7.09 -26.23 -1.79
C PHE A 320 -8.31 -26.88 -2.45
N SER A 321 -9.21 -27.42 -1.63
CA SER A 321 -10.46 -28.03 -2.08
C SER A 321 -11.66 -27.21 -1.61
N ALA A 322 -12.70 -27.15 -2.46
CA ALA A 322 -13.98 -26.57 -2.07
C ALA A 322 -14.59 -27.30 -0.87
N GLY A 323 -15.27 -26.59 0.00
CA GLY A 323 -15.90 -27.12 1.22
C GLY A 323 -14.97 -27.26 2.41
N GLU A 324 -13.64 -27.11 2.23
CA GLU A 324 -12.69 -27.17 3.34
C GLU A 324 -12.56 -25.83 4.05
N PRO A 325 -12.31 -25.78 5.38
CA PRO A 325 -11.95 -24.57 6.08
C PRO A 325 -10.52 -24.11 5.72
N MET A 326 -10.25 -22.83 5.86
CA MET A 326 -8.88 -22.32 5.77
C MET A 326 -8.08 -22.61 7.04
N THR A 327 -8.75 -22.62 8.19
CA THR A 327 -8.11 -22.94 9.49
C THR A 327 -7.51 -24.35 9.52
N GLY A 328 -6.35 -24.47 10.19
CA GLY A 328 -5.61 -25.73 10.32
C GLY A 328 -4.71 -26.08 9.12
N LYS A 329 -4.77 -25.35 8.01
CA LYS A 329 -3.84 -25.58 6.88
C LYS A 329 -2.43 -25.17 7.27
N LYS A 330 -1.45 -26.04 7.01
CA LYS A 330 -0.03 -25.83 7.33
C LYS A 330 0.52 -24.60 6.59
N VAL A 331 1.30 -23.79 7.31
CA VAL A 331 1.97 -22.59 6.79
C VAL A 331 3.48 -22.82 6.82
N ASP A 332 4.15 -22.55 5.70
CA ASP A 332 5.61 -22.66 5.59
C ASP A 332 6.29 -21.29 5.80
N TYR A 333 5.66 -20.21 5.31
CA TYR A 333 6.19 -18.85 5.36
C TYR A 333 5.16 -17.87 5.90
N VAL A 334 5.64 -16.87 6.61
CA VAL A 334 4.87 -15.69 7.00
C VAL A 334 5.62 -14.44 6.58
N PHE A 335 4.92 -13.52 5.93
CA PHE A 335 5.46 -12.23 5.54
C PHE A 335 4.64 -11.09 6.16
N LEU A 336 5.28 -10.29 7.01
CA LEU A 336 4.77 -9.00 7.48
C LEU A 336 5.57 -7.89 6.82
N GLY A 337 4.94 -6.99 6.08
CA GLY A 337 5.62 -5.92 5.39
C GLY A 337 4.82 -5.36 4.22
N ALA A 338 5.53 -4.85 3.23
CA ALA A 338 5.03 -4.14 2.05
C ALA A 338 4.48 -2.73 2.34
N CYS A 339 4.17 -1.98 1.27
CA CYS A 339 3.51 -0.67 1.40
C CYS A 339 2.10 -0.77 1.99
N THR A 340 1.49 -1.95 2.00
CA THR A 340 0.21 -2.22 2.67
C THR A 340 0.33 -2.22 4.19
N ASN A 341 1.25 -3.03 4.74
CA ASN A 341 1.31 -3.35 6.17
C ASN A 341 2.77 -3.44 6.68
N GLY A 342 3.57 -2.43 6.39
CA GLY A 342 4.94 -2.29 6.90
C GLY A 342 5.11 -1.12 7.89
N ARG A 343 4.03 -0.66 8.53
CA ARG A 343 4.03 0.49 9.45
C ARG A 343 4.05 0.04 10.90
N ILE A 344 4.28 0.97 11.80
CA ILE A 344 4.45 0.66 13.23
C ILE A 344 3.23 -0.06 13.83
N GLU A 345 2.01 0.30 13.45
CA GLU A 345 0.80 -0.36 13.94
C GLU A 345 0.74 -1.84 13.56
N ASP A 346 1.25 -2.20 12.39
CA ASP A 346 1.28 -3.58 11.92
C ASP A 346 2.21 -4.42 12.80
N PHE A 347 3.36 -3.86 13.20
CA PHE A 347 4.30 -4.49 14.12
C PHE A 347 3.75 -4.56 15.55
N ARG A 348 3.03 -3.53 16.02
CA ARG A 348 2.32 -3.57 17.31
C ARG A 348 1.26 -4.69 17.31
N ALA A 349 0.47 -4.79 16.24
CA ALA A 349 -0.54 -5.84 16.09
C ALA A 349 0.10 -7.24 16.07
N PHE A 350 1.16 -7.43 15.30
CA PHE A 350 1.89 -8.70 15.25
C PHE A 350 2.49 -9.06 16.62
N ALA A 351 3.15 -8.11 17.27
CA ALA A 351 3.75 -8.29 18.58
C ALA A 351 2.72 -8.60 19.68
N SER A 352 1.50 -8.08 19.58
CA SER A 352 0.43 -8.37 20.55
C SER A 352 0.08 -9.86 20.61
N ILE A 353 0.15 -10.56 19.47
CA ILE A 353 -0.06 -12.02 19.41
C ILE A 353 1.23 -12.77 19.75
N ALA A 354 2.39 -12.29 19.30
CA ALA A 354 3.67 -12.96 19.54
C ALA A 354 4.13 -12.93 21.00
N LYS A 355 3.73 -11.91 21.76
CA LYS A 355 4.13 -11.70 23.17
C LYS A 355 3.76 -12.92 24.04
N GLY A 356 4.79 -13.49 24.69
CA GLY A 356 4.63 -14.66 25.56
C GLY A 356 4.42 -15.98 24.82
N ARG A 357 4.57 -15.99 23.49
CA ARG A 357 4.51 -17.18 22.63
C ARG A 357 5.82 -17.36 21.87
N HIS A 358 5.97 -18.47 21.21
CA HIS A 358 7.12 -18.74 20.34
C HIS A 358 6.67 -18.98 18.90
N LYS A 359 7.46 -18.52 17.97
CA LYS A 359 7.32 -18.84 16.55
C LYS A 359 7.37 -20.36 16.35
N SER A 360 6.46 -20.90 15.56
CA SER A 360 6.53 -22.31 15.15
C SER A 360 7.88 -22.60 14.49
N PRO A 361 8.59 -23.66 14.89
CA PRO A 361 9.90 -24.01 14.31
C PRO A 361 9.81 -24.34 12.81
N GLU A 362 8.63 -24.70 12.32
CA GLU A 362 8.41 -25.04 10.91
C GLU A 362 8.14 -23.82 10.02
N VAL A 363 7.95 -22.62 10.61
CA VAL A 363 7.63 -21.40 9.88
C VAL A 363 8.88 -20.52 9.72
N THR A 364 9.16 -20.14 8.49
CA THR A 364 10.07 -19.02 8.19
C THR A 364 9.28 -17.73 8.19
N ALA A 365 9.63 -16.77 9.03
CA ALA A 365 8.92 -15.50 9.13
C ALA A 365 9.84 -14.34 8.70
N TRP A 366 9.37 -13.51 7.77
CA TRP A 366 10.03 -12.27 7.36
C TRP A 366 9.23 -11.07 7.85
N LEU A 367 9.79 -10.35 8.80
CA LEU A 367 9.20 -9.14 9.38
C LEU A 367 9.99 -7.94 8.85
N VAL A 368 9.40 -7.22 7.88
CA VAL A 368 10.11 -6.21 7.09
C VAL A 368 9.44 -4.84 7.30
N PRO A 369 10.08 -3.92 8.05
CA PRO A 369 9.60 -2.55 8.20
C PRO A 369 9.54 -1.83 6.85
N GLY A 370 8.58 -0.92 6.70
CA GLY A 370 8.43 -0.16 5.47
C GLY A 370 9.44 0.99 5.32
N SER A 371 10.10 1.39 6.42
CA SER A 371 11.08 2.49 6.41
C SER A 371 12.07 2.38 7.57
N TRP A 372 13.20 3.08 7.48
CA TRP A 372 14.13 3.21 8.60
C TRP A 372 13.50 3.91 9.82
N PRO A 373 12.67 4.96 9.68
CA PRO A 373 11.94 5.52 10.82
C PRO A 373 11.05 4.48 11.54
N VAL A 374 10.33 3.62 10.80
CA VAL A 374 9.55 2.52 11.41
C VAL A 374 10.48 1.53 12.12
N TYR A 375 11.60 1.16 11.52
CA TYR A 375 12.58 0.26 12.13
C TYR A 375 13.12 0.80 13.47
N GLU A 376 13.46 2.09 13.51
CA GLU A 376 13.91 2.74 14.75
C GLU A 376 12.78 2.88 15.79
N GLN A 377 11.54 3.12 15.34
CA GLN A 377 10.38 3.18 16.24
C GLN A 377 10.08 1.81 16.87
N ILE A 378 10.22 0.72 16.13
CA ILE A 378 10.09 -0.65 16.63
C ILE A 378 11.03 -0.87 17.82
N LYS A 379 12.29 -0.42 17.72
CA LYS A 379 13.27 -0.49 18.81
C LYS A 379 12.91 0.43 19.98
N ALA A 380 12.55 1.68 19.68
CA ALA A 380 12.18 2.66 20.71
C ALA A 380 10.99 2.21 21.55
N GLU A 381 10.06 1.44 20.98
CA GLU A 381 8.91 0.87 21.68
C GLU A 381 9.19 -0.50 22.32
N GLY A 382 10.38 -1.07 22.15
CA GLY A 382 10.77 -2.39 22.68
C GLY A 382 10.04 -3.57 22.00
N ILE A 383 9.46 -3.34 20.81
CA ILE A 383 8.78 -4.37 20.03
C ILE A 383 9.80 -5.40 19.51
N ASP A 384 10.99 -4.97 19.18
CA ASP A 384 12.11 -5.83 18.78
C ASP A 384 12.45 -6.87 19.85
N ALA A 385 12.51 -6.45 21.12
CA ALA A 385 12.76 -7.35 22.24
C ALA A 385 11.62 -8.39 22.41
N ILE A 386 10.35 -7.97 22.25
CA ILE A 386 9.19 -8.87 22.29
C ILE A 386 9.28 -9.92 21.18
N LEU A 387 9.58 -9.47 19.96
CA LEU A 387 9.66 -10.33 18.78
C LEU A 387 10.87 -11.27 18.85
N ALA A 388 12.03 -10.78 19.30
CA ALA A 388 13.22 -11.61 19.51
C ALA A 388 12.98 -12.70 20.55
N ALA A 389 12.33 -12.36 21.68
CA ALA A 389 11.95 -13.35 22.72
C ALA A 389 11.00 -14.42 22.18
N ALA A 390 10.18 -14.09 21.18
CA ALA A 390 9.30 -15.02 20.50
C ALA A 390 10.00 -15.80 19.35
N GLY A 391 11.28 -15.55 19.09
CA GLY A 391 12.07 -16.23 18.04
C GLY A 391 11.89 -15.64 16.64
N PHE A 392 11.50 -14.38 16.55
CA PHE A 392 11.41 -13.64 15.29
C PHE A 392 12.62 -12.73 15.11
N GLU A 393 13.01 -12.55 13.85
CA GLU A 393 14.02 -11.59 13.42
C GLU A 393 13.37 -10.49 12.58
N ILE A 394 13.72 -9.23 12.86
CA ILE A 394 13.29 -8.08 12.09
C ILE A 394 14.35 -7.78 11.02
N ARG A 395 13.92 -7.67 9.78
CA ARG A 395 14.79 -7.35 8.64
C ARG A 395 14.95 -5.85 8.45
N GLN A 396 15.89 -5.47 7.59
CA GLN A 396 16.05 -4.09 7.17
C GLN A 396 14.91 -3.67 6.21
N PRO A 397 14.56 -2.37 6.16
CA PRO A 397 13.41 -1.88 5.39
C PRO A 397 13.50 -2.15 3.89
N GLY A 398 12.37 -2.45 3.26
CA GLY A 398 12.26 -2.65 1.81
C GLY A 398 10.99 -3.36 1.39
N CYS A 399 10.78 -3.55 0.09
CA CYS A 399 9.62 -4.26 -0.46
C CYS A 399 9.67 -5.77 -0.25
N SER A 400 10.89 -6.37 -0.14
CA SER A 400 11.09 -7.78 0.16
C SER A 400 10.28 -8.73 -0.74
N ALA A 401 9.69 -9.76 -0.14
CA ALA A 401 8.84 -10.75 -0.83
C ALA A 401 7.53 -10.18 -1.39
N CYS A 402 7.17 -8.93 -1.18
CA CYS A 402 5.95 -8.37 -1.80
C CYS A 402 5.97 -8.48 -3.33
N LEU A 403 7.13 -8.27 -3.95
CA LEU A 403 7.35 -8.38 -5.39
C LEU A 403 8.40 -9.44 -5.74
N ALA A 404 9.21 -9.89 -4.77
CA ALA A 404 10.29 -10.86 -4.95
C ALA A 404 11.32 -10.46 -6.03
N MET A 405 11.60 -9.16 -6.15
CA MET A 405 12.64 -8.64 -7.05
C MET A 405 14.05 -8.70 -6.44
N ASN A 406 14.13 -8.99 -5.15
CA ASN A 406 15.36 -9.24 -4.42
C ASN A 406 15.52 -10.74 -4.07
N ASP A 407 16.40 -11.08 -3.14
CA ASP A 407 16.67 -12.47 -2.73
C ASP A 407 15.56 -13.08 -1.86
N ASP A 408 14.61 -12.27 -1.37
CA ASP A 408 13.49 -12.73 -0.54
C ASP A 408 12.41 -13.39 -1.40
N LYS A 409 12.59 -14.66 -1.70
CA LYS A 409 11.66 -15.45 -2.53
C LYS A 409 11.14 -16.65 -1.76
N VAL A 410 9.83 -16.82 -1.76
CA VAL A 410 9.18 -18.01 -1.24
C VAL A 410 9.40 -19.17 -2.22
N PRO A 411 9.94 -20.32 -1.79
CA PRO A 411 10.20 -21.45 -2.68
C PRO A 411 8.92 -22.04 -3.28
N ALA A 412 9.07 -22.69 -4.44
CA ALA A 412 7.97 -23.34 -5.15
C ALA A 412 7.24 -24.36 -4.25
N GLY A 413 5.92 -24.38 -4.35
CA GLY A 413 5.04 -25.27 -3.59
C GLY A 413 4.83 -24.89 -2.12
N LYS A 414 5.57 -23.91 -1.58
CA LYS A 414 5.42 -23.44 -0.21
C LYS A 414 4.25 -22.47 -0.07
N LEU A 415 3.56 -22.53 1.08
CA LEU A 415 2.46 -21.65 1.41
C LEU A 415 2.91 -20.51 2.31
N CYS A 416 2.66 -19.28 1.87
CA CYS A 416 2.93 -18.06 2.62
C CYS A 416 1.61 -17.39 3.05
N VAL A 417 1.47 -17.06 4.33
CA VAL A 417 0.48 -16.09 4.82
C VAL A 417 1.14 -14.71 4.82
N SER A 418 0.58 -13.79 4.06
CA SER A 418 1.25 -12.54 3.69
C SER A 418 0.37 -11.31 3.87
N THR A 419 0.95 -10.24 4.38
CA THR A 419 0.29 -8.93 4.45
C THR A 419 0.48 -8.09 3.19
N SER A 420 1.12 -8.63 2.15
CA SER A 420 1.30 -7.95 0.85
C SER A 420 -0.05 -7.64 0.17
N ASN A 421 0.00 -7.00 -0.99
CA ASN A 421 -1.18 -6.50 -1.70
C ASN A 421 -1.68 -7.44 -2.80
N ARG A 422 -0.83 -8.30 -3.36
CA ARG A 422 -1.16 -9.20 -4.49
C ARG A 422 -0.69 -10.61 -4.22
N ASN A 423 -1.45 -11.59 -4.75
CA ASN A 423 -1.18 -13.01 -4.58
C ASN A 423 -1.40 -13.84 -5.86
N PHE A 424 -1.21 -13.23 -7.03
CA PHE A 424 -1.25 -14.00 -8.28
C PHE A 424 -0.14 -15.07 -8.32
N GLU A 425 -0.29 -16.06 -9.18
CA GLU A 425 0.63 -17.19 -9.32
C GLU A 425 2.09 -16.71 -9.42
N GLY A 426 2.94 -17.15 -8.51
CA GLY A 426 4.37 -16.81 -8.49
C GLY A 426 4.73 -15.41 -7.98
N ARG A 427 3.80 -14.61 -7.45
CA ARG A 427 4.06 -13.24 -6.99
C ARG A 427 5.22 -13.13 -6.00
N GLN A 428 5.30 -14.04 -5.04
CA GLN A 428 6.34 -14.06 -3.99
C GLN A 428 7.50 -15.01 -4.31
N GLY A 429 7.55 -15.53 -5.52
CA GLY A 429 8.54 -16.47 -6.02
C GLY A 429 7.92 -17.48 -6.98
N PRO A 430 8.66 -17.99 -7.98
CA PRO A 430 8.13 -18.97 -8.93
C PRO A 430 7.51 -20.17 -8.24
N GLY A 431 6.21 -20.46 -8.50
CA GLY A 431 5.47 -21.56 -7.90
C GLY A 431 5.10 -21.39 -6.42
N ALA A 432 5.37 -20.23 -5.81
CA ALA A 432 4.96 -19.92 -4.45
C ALA A 432 3.44 -19.73 -4.36
N ARG A 433 2.83 -20.19 -3.27
CA ARG A 433 1.41 -20.03 -2.96
C ARG A 433 1.24 -18.97 -1.87
N THR A 434 0.39 -17.98 -2.10
CA THR A 434 0.24 -16.84 -1.19
C THR A 434 -1.20 -16.64 -0.79
N CYS A 435 -1.48 -16.64 0.52
CA CYS A 435 -2.73 -16.17 1.10
C CYS A 435 -2.54 -14.76 1.66
N LEU A 436 -3.34 -13.79 1.19
CA LEU A 436 -3.36 -12.45 1.76
C LEU A 436 -4.18 -12.45 3.05
N ALA A 437 -3.62 -11.81 4.09
CA ALA A 437 -4.25 -11.72 5.40
C ALA A 437 -3.77 -10.47 6.17
N SER A 438 -4.41 -10.20 7.30
CA SER A 438 -4.02 -9.11 8.19
C SER A 438 -2.75 -9.43 9.01
N PRO A 439 -2.09 -8.41 9.59
CA PRO A 439 -0.95 -8.61 10.49
C PRO A 439 -1.27 -9.52 11.68
N LEU A 440 -2.48 -9.44 12.23
CA LEU A 440 -2.93 -10.30 13.31
C LEU A 440 -3.00 -11.78 12.87
N MET A 441 -3.57 -12.03 11.70
CA MET A 441 -3.65 -13.39 11.15
C MET A 441 -2.28 -13.94 10.76
N ALA A 442 -1.40 -13.10 10.22
CA ALA A 442 -0.02 -13.47 9.93
C ALA A 442 0.73 -13.88 11.21
N ALA A 443 0.56 -13.11 12.29
CA ALA A 443 1.14 -13.44 13.59
C ALA A 443 0.57 -14.76 14.16
N ALA A 444 -0.74 -14.94 14.09
CA ALA A 444 -1.39 -16.18 14.54
C ALA A 444 -0.85 -17.39 13.79
N ALA A 445 -0.74 -17.30 12.46
CA ALA A 445 -0.16 -18.35 11.63
C ALA A 445 1.32 -18.61 11.96
N ALA A 446 2.10 -17.56 12.25
CA ALA A 446 3.50 -17.69 12.59
C ALA A 446 3.76 -18.43 13.91
N VAL A 447 2.92 -18.22 14.92
CA VAL A 447 3.09 -18.87 16.23
C VAL A 447 2.49 -20.27 16.29
N THR A 448 1.43 -20.56 15.53
CA THR A 448 0.78 -21.87 15.54
C THR A 448 1.30 -22.83 14.48
N GLY A 449 1.92 -22.32 13.40
CA GLY A 449 2.35 -23.13 12.25
C GLY A 449 1.24 -23.46 11.25
N VAL A 450 0.01 -23.01 11.51
CA VAL A 450 -1.17 -23.24 10.68
C VAL A 450 -2.01 -21.96 10.54
N ILE A 451 -2.83 -21.88 9.51
CA ILE A 451 -3.81 -20.78 9.42
C ILE A 451 -4.75 -20.84 10.62
N THR A 452 -4.80 -19.77 11.39
CA THR A 452 -5.49 -19.72 12.69
C THR A 452 -6.29 -18.41 12.80
N ASP A 453 -7.52 -18.51 13.32
CA ASP A 453 -8.31 -17.34 13.66
C ASP A 453 -7.60 -16.50 14.73
N PRO A 454 -7.17 -15.26 14.42
CA PRO A 454 -6.40 -14.46 15.38
C PRO A 454 -7.20 -14.12 16.65
N ARG A 455 -8.53 -14.14 16.60
CA ARG A 455 -9.40 -13.87 17.75
C ARG A 455 -9.23 -14.86 18.89
N THR A 456 -8.76 -16.07 18.57
CA THR A 456 -8.48 -17.12 19.59
C THR A 456 -7.20 -16.85 20.39
N LEU A 457 -6.38 -15.91 19.95
CA LEU A 457 -5.09 -15.59 20.57
C LEU A 457 -5.03 -14.15 21.15
N LEU A 458 -6.10 -13.34 20.97
CA LEU A 458 -6.22 -11.97 21.45
C LEU A 458 -6.68 -11.88 22.91
#